data_828e7d2fa365b24de57b1751ff976aa2
#
_entry.id   828e7d2fa365b24de57b1751ff976aa2
#
_cell.length_a   1.000
_cell.length_b   1.000
_cell.length_c   1.000
_cell.angle_alpha   90.00
_cell.angle_beta   90.00
_cell.angle_gamma   90.00
#
_symmetry.space_group_name_H-M   'P 1'
#
loop_
_entity.id
_entity.type
_entity.pdbx_description
1 polymer ?
#
loop_
_entity_poly.entity_id
_entity_poly.type
_entity_poly.pdbx_seq_one_letter_code
_entity_poly.pdbx_strand_id
1 'polypeptide(L)'
;MHHAVAHADRLCCLDALRGVAIIVMVFVNAGGAPGLDTGHTAWDSHDARLLHLADYACPIFVFCIGAAMAVAFVPRNTIKGSPGSSPAPGRSRTTATKHAVRRVVLMGVIGLFIKNGTVRGFGESFDLSVLRLPSVLGRLAGAYLIVALVLIWVPPGAPQFPCCPSREPSTSSRGRWTASVPEVTDHGWRHLAIFCVTSVYVVLTFFIPVPGCPTGYLGPGGTDCGAQSPWGDHACGALCNHTTGDDCALRHCTAGFMGWFDKTMLGTRHLTAQGSHGSMCTDKYKCIEFDDNGPFGVLPSAFHVFLGFTVCRALVQSATPPEKIRRMLAWGGVLSAAGILLDVFGVIPISKNMWSLSYCLWTSGVATFLLCLLCVDTMPCITTQTNKN
;
A
#
# COMPACT_ATOMS: atom_id res chain seq x y z
N MET A 1 -9.69 32.31 -31.16
CA MET A 1 -10.34 31.55 -30.10
C MET A 1 -9.33 30.52 -29.58
N HIS A 2 -8.53 30.89 -28.59
CA HIS A 2 -7.55 30.00 -27.95
C HIS A 2 -8.24 29.25 -26.82
N HIS A 3 -8.44 27.95 -26.99
CA HIS A 3 -8.72 27.07 -25.87
C HIS A 3 -7.48 27.02 -24.99
N ALA A 4 -7.42 27.87 -23.97
CA ALA A 4 -6.55 27.67 -22.82
C ALA A 4 -7.04 26.40 -22.12
N VAL A 5 -6.45 25.26 -22.48
CA VAL A 5 -6.54 24.04 -21.69
C VAL A 5 -5.95 24.40 -20.34
N ALA A 6 -6.80 24.49 -19.33
CA ALA A 6 -6.36 24.61 -17.94
C ALA A 6 -5.45 23.40 -17.66
N HIS A 7 -4.15 23.63 -17.70
CA HIS A 7 -3.18 22.68 -17.19
C HIS A 7 -3.50 22.49 -15.71
N ALA A 8 -4.17 21.38 -15.39
CA ALA A 8 -4.27 20.92 -14.02
C ALA A 8 -2.85 20.94 -13.47
N ASP A 9 -2.62 21.74 -12.42
CA ASP A 9 -1.30 21.90 -11.80
C ASP A 9 -0.72 20.52 -11.48
N ARG A 10 0.13 20.03 -12.34
CA ARG A 10 0.82 18.74 -12.13
C ARG A 10 1.76 18.91 -10.96
N LEU A 11 1.70 18.01 -10.01
CA LEU A 11 2.68 17.92 -8.94
C LEU A 11 3.94 17.24 -9.51
N CYS A 12 4.87 18.04 -10.04
CA CYS A 12 6.11 17.53 -10.64
C CYS A 12 6.87 16.58 -9.71
N CYS A 13 6.87 16.85 -8.41
CA CYS A 13 7.50 15.98 -7.42
C CYS A 13 6.83 14.58 -7.34
N LEU A 14 5.52 14.48 -7.55
CA LEU A 14 4.82 13.19 -7.59
C LEU A 14 5.15 12.40 -8.87
N ASP A 15 5.25 13.09 -9.99
CA ASP A 15 5.66 12.46 -11.25
C ASP A 15 7.14 12.03 -11.20
N ALA A 16 8.01 12.82 -10.56
CA ALA A 16 9.40 12.44 -10.29
C ALA A 16 9.48 11.20 -9.39
N LEU A 17 8.70 11.13 -8.31
CA LEU A 17 8.66 9.96 -7.42
C LEU A 17 8.23 8.69 -8.17
N ARG A 18 7.24 8.79 -9.06
CA ARG A 18 6.86 7.68 -9.94
C ARG A 18 7.98 7.26 -10.87
N GLY A 19 8.69 8.24 -11.45
CA GLY A 19 9.87 8.00 -12.29
C GLY A 19 10.95 7.23 -11.55
N VAL A 20 11.28 7.63 -10.32
CA VAL A 20 12.23 6.93 -9.46
C VAL A 20 11.77 5.48 -9.22
N ALA A 21 10.49 5.27 -8.87
CA ALA A 21 9.96 3.93 -8.64
C ALA A 21 10.04 3.04 -9.90
N ILE A 22 9.79 3.60 -11.10
CA ILE A 22 9.94 2.89 -12.38
C ILE A 22 11.41 2.51 -12.61
N ILE A 23 12.34 3.44 -12.42
CA ILE A 23 13.77 3.19 -12.61
C ILE A 23 14.23 2.07 -11.68
N VAL A 24 13.88 2.12 -10.39
CA VAL A 24 14.21 1.07 -9.42
C VAL A 24 13.63 -0.27 -9.85
N MET A 25 12.37 -0.30 -10.27
CA MET A 25 11.70 -1.54 -10.71
C MET A 25 12.37 -2.13 -11.95
N VAL A 26 12.71 -1.31 -12.94
CA VAL A 26 13.41 -1.77 -14.16
C VAL A 26 14.79 -2.28 -13.81
N PHE A 27 15.54 -1.55 -12.98
CA PHE A 27 16.88 -1.93 -12.54
C PHE A 27 16.88 -3.30 -11.83
N VAL A 28 15.97 -3.48 -10.87
CA VAL A 28 15.85 -4.74 -10.12
C VAL A 28 15.44 -5.90 -11.03
N ASN A 29 14.45 -5.69 -11.90
CA ASN A 29 13.99 -6.74 -12.84
C ASN A 29 15.01 -7.08 -13.92
N ALA A 30 15.94 -6.18 -14.22
CA ALA A 30 17.06 -6.44 -15.13
C ALA A 30 18.24 -7.20 -14.47
N GLY A 31 18.10 -7.59 -13.19
CA GLY A 31 19.13 -8.32 -12.45
C GLY A 31 20.08 -7.42 -11.65
N GLY A 32 19.82 -6.11 -11.60
CA GLY A 32 20.60 -5.16 -10.79
C GLY A 32 22.06 -4.99 -11.27
N ALA A 33 22.96 -4.75 -10.33
CA ALA A 33 24.39 -4.62 -10.59
C ALA A 33 25.17 -5.79 -9.94
N PRO A 34 26.27 -6.25 -10.55
CA PRO A 34 27.12 -7.25 -9.95
C PRO A 34 27.57 -6.86 -8.53
N GLY A 35 27.37 -7.75 -7.57
CA GLY A 35 27.75 -7.53 -6.17
C GLY A 35 26.73 -6.74 -5.34
N LEU A 36 25.62 -6.28 -5.94
CA LEU A 36 24.50 -5.68 -5.22
C LEU A 36 23.38 -6.72 -5.07
N ASP A 37 22.97 -7.01 -3.86
CA ASP A 37 21.81 -7.87 -3.64
C ASP A 37 20.54 -7.10 -4.01
N THR A 38 20.04 -7.37 -5.22
CA THR A 38 18.82 -6.77 -5.77
C THR A 38 17.63 -7.70 -5.67
N GLY A 39 17.81 -8.89 -5.09
CA GLY A 39 16.74 -9.84 -4.83
C GLY A 39 15.68 -9.27 -3.88
N HIS A 40 14.59 -9.99 -3.74
CA HIS A 40 13.61 -9.72 -2.70
C HIS A 40 14.07 -10.32 -1.37
N THR A 41 13.78 -9.62 -0.27
CA THR A 41 14.06 -10.13 1.07
C THR A 41 13.35 -11.47 1.28
N ALA A 42 14.07 -12.47 1.76
CA ALA A 42 13.50 -13.77 2.09
C ALA A 42 12.48 -13.64 3.23
N TRP A 43 11.51 -14.58 3.30
CA TRP A 43 10.42 -14.50 4.30
C TRP A 43 10.92 -14.49 5.74
N ASP A 44 11.98 -15.21 6.02
CA ASP A 44 12.50 -15.41 7.37
C ASP A 44 13.87 -14.78 7.62
N SER A 45 14.31 -13.86 6.77
CA SER A 45 15.57 -13.23 7.09
C SER A 45 15.46 -12.54 8.46
N HIS A 46 16.33 -12.94 9.39
CA HIS A 46 16.55 -12.21 10.65
C HIS A 46 16.88 -10.73 10.36
N ASP A 47 17.32 -10.47 9.13
CA ASP A 47 17.56 -9.17 8.54
C ASP A 47 16.34 -8.59 7.78
N ALA A 48 15.12 -9.13 8.01
CA ALA A 48 13.88 -8.58 7.43
C ALA A 48 13.65 -7.09 7.75
N ARG A 49 14.36 -6.59 8.77
CA ARG A 49 14.49 -5.15 9.04
C ARG A 49 15.26 -4.40 7.95
N LEU A 50 16.06 -5.09 7.15
CA LEU A 50 16.79 -4.56 6.00
C LEU A 50 16.08 -4.99 4.73
N LEU A 51 14.96 -4.34 4.42
CA LEU A 51 14.29 -4.51 3.12
C LEU A 51 15.29 -4.19 2.01
N HIS A 52 15.35 -5.05 1.00
CA HIS A 52 16.17 -4.81 -0.17
C HIS A 52 15.56 -3.73 -1.07
N LEU A 53 16.36 -3.17 -1.97
CA LEU A 53 15.90 -2.13 -2.89
C LEU A 53 14.66 -2.55 -3.68
N ALA A 54 14.58 -3.82 -4.06
CA ALA A 54 13.44 -4.41 -4.75
C ALA A 54 12.11 -4.27 -3.99
N ASP A 55 12.18 -4.25 -2.66
CA ASP A 55 11.01 -4.25 -1.81
C ASP A 55 10.37 -2.87 -1.64
N TYR A 56 11.04 -1.81 -2.10
CA TYR A 56 10.51 -0.45 -2.06
C TYR A 56 9.79 -0.02 -3.34
N ALA A 57 10.10 -0.61 -4.49
CA ALA A 57 9.53 -0.17 -5.77
C ALA A 57 8.00 -0.24 -5.79
N CYS A 58 7.45 -1.40 -5.48
CA CYS A 58 6.00 -1.62 -5.52
C CYS A 58 5.23 -0.78 -4.48
N PRO A 59 5.63 -0.70 -3.19
CA PRO A 59 4.95 0.15 -2.22
C PRO A 59 5.00 1.65 -2.56
N ILE A 60 6.08 2.15 -3.15
CA ILE A 60 6.12 3.53 -3.65
C ILE A 60 5.06 3.76 -4.73
N PHE A 61 4.81 2.79 -5.63
CA PHE A 61 3.71 2.89 -6.59
C PHE A 61 2.34 2.91 -5.92
N VAL A 62 2.11 2.06 -4.92
CA VAL A 62 0.87 2.04 -4.14
C VAL A 62 0.62 3.38 -3.48
N PHE A 63 1.65 3.94 -2.84
CA PHE A 63 1.62 5.27 -2.24
C PHE A 63 1.30 6.35 -3.29
N CYS A 64 1.94 6.30 -4.47
CA CYS A 64 1.69 7.25 -5.55
C CYS A 64 0.26 7.19 -6.10
N ILE A 65 -0.40 6.01 -6.10
CA ILE A 65 -1.82 5.89 -6.46
C ILE A 65 -2.65 6.75 -5.50
N GLY A 66 -2.45 6.60 -4.20
CA GLY A 66 -3.15 7.38 -3.18
C GLY A 66 -2.88 8.88 -3.29
N ALA A 67 -1.62 9.26 -3.48
CA ALA A 67 -1.23 10.65 -3.68
C ALA A 67 -1.91 11.27 -4.90
N ALA A 68 -2.02 10.53 -6.01
CA ALA A 68 -2.75 10.99 -7.19
C ALA A 68 -4.26 11.15 -6.93
N MET A 69 -4.85 10.27 -6.11
CA MET A 69 -6.26 10.38 -5.74
C MET A 69 -6.53 11.63 -4.90
N ALA A 70 -5.59 12.08 -4.07
CA ALA A 70 -5.71 13.31 -3.29
C ALA A 70 -5.88 14.55 -4.18
N VAL A 71 -5.28 14.55 -5.35
CA VAL A 71 -5.39 15.64 -6.33
C VAL A 71 -6.65 15.47 -7.21
N ALA A 72 -6.95 14.22 -7.61
CA ALA A 72 -8.02 13.94 -8.56
C ALA A 72 -9.43 14.02 -7.95
N PHE A 73 -9.61 13.60 -6.69
CA PHE A 73 -10.92 13.52 -6.04
C PHE A 73 -11.25 14.70 -5.13
N VAL A 74 -10.25 15.49 -4.72
CA VAL A 74 -10.46 16.64 -3.84
C VAL A 74 -9.84 17.89 -4.46
N PRO A 75 -10.63 18.72 -5.16
CA PRO A 75 -10.14 19.93 -5.80
C PRO A 75 -9.50 20.90 -4.80
N ARG A 76 -8.45 21.61 -5.24
CA ARG A 76 -7.74 22.63 -4.44
C ARG A 76 -8.63 23.80 -3.99
N ASN A 77 -9.62 24.16 -4.78
CA ASN A 77 -10.48 25.32 -4.50
C ASN A 77 -11.37 25.19 -3.27
N THR A 78 -11.45 23.98 -2.69
CA THR A 78 -12.14 23.76 -1.41
C THR A 78 -11.36 24.30 -0.22
N ILE A 79 -10.08 24.68 -0.40
CA ILE A 79 -9.16 25.11 0.67
C ILE A 79 -9.18 26.62 0.91
N LYS A 80 -9.55 27.40 -0.08
CA LYS A 80 -9.71 28.86 0.06
C LYS A 80 -11.19 29.17 0.05
N GLY A 81 -11.74 29.48 1.24
CA GLY A 81 -13.09 30.07 1.38
C GLY A 81 -13.19 31.39 0.65
N SER A 82 -13.24 31.37 -0.68
CA SER A 82 -13.63 32.49 -1.51
C SER A 82 -15.14 32.46 -1.58
N PRO A 83 -15.84 33.43 -0.97
CA PRO A 83 -17.29 33.55 -1.13
C PRO A 83 -17.55 33.92 -2.59
N GLY A 84 -18.02 32.96 -3.40
CA GLY A 84 -18.39 33.22 -4.78
C GLY A 84 -17.95 32.19 -5.83
N SER A 85 -17.08 31.23 -5.53
CA SER A 85 -16.83 30.15 -6.46
C SER A 85 -17.91 29.09 -6.35
N SER A 86 -18.89 29.12 -7.23
CA SER A 86 -19.79 27.99 -7.49
C SER A 86 -18.96 26.73 -7.62
N PRO A 87 -19.31 25.62 -6.93
CA PRO A 87 -18.65 24.35 -7.15
C PRO A 87 -18.78 24.03 -8.63
N ALA A 88 -17.66 23.72 -9.29
CA ALA A 88 -17.70 23.20 -10.66
C ALA A 88 -18.77 22.09 -10.69
N PRO A 89 -19.60 21.99 -11.77
CA PRO A 89 -20.74 21.07 -11.83
C PRO A 89 -20.29 19.69 -11.42
N GLY A 90 -20.75 19.25 -10.24
CA GLY A 90 -20.25 18.08 -9.54
C GLY A 90 -20.44 16.87 -10.43
N ARG A 91 -19.35 16.23 -10.83
CA ARG A 91 -19.40 14.94 -11.51
C ARG A 91 -20.28 14.02 -10.67
N SER A 92 -21.40 13.55 -11.23
CA SER A 92 -22.31 12.64 -10.51
C SER A 92 -21.52 11.51 -9.87
N ARG A 93 -21.82 11.17 -8.60
CA ARG A 93 -21.19 10.05 -7.89
C ARG A 93 -21.23 8.77 -8.73
N THR A 94 -22.33 8.52 -9.40
CA THR A 94 -22.49 7.37 -10.32
C THR A 94 -21.51 7.42 -11.49
N THR A 95 -21.28 8.58 -12.09
CA THR A 95 -20.31 8.76 -13.16
C THR A 95 -18.87 8.55 -12.66
N ALA A 96 -18.54 9.08 -11.49
CA ALA A 96 -17.23 8.86 -10.88
C ALA A 96 -16.99 7.36 -10.57
N THR A 97 -18.00 6.67 -10.03
CA THR A 97 -17.95 5.22 -9.79
C THR A 97 -17.76 4.43 -11.07
N LYS A 98 -18.53 4.74 -12.15
CA LYS A 98 -18.35 4.07 -13.46
C LYS A 98 -16.92 4.22 -13.98
N HIS A 99 -16.32 5.42 -13.87
CA HIS A 99 -14.94 5.62 -14.29
C HIS A 99 -13.94 4.85 -13.41
N ALA A 100 -14.16 4.77 -12.09
CA ALA A 100 -13.33 3.98 -11.20
C ALA A 100 -13.40 2.48 -11.56
N VAL A 101 -14.60 1.94 -11.71
CA VAL A 101 -14.83 0.54 -12.11
C VAL A 101 -14.19 0.23 -13.47
N ARG A 102 -14.37 1.10 -14.48
CA ARG A 102 -13.74 0.91 -15.79
C ARG A 102 -12.21 0.80 -15.68
N ARG A 103 -11.56 1.64 -14.85
CA ARG A 103 -10.11 1.58 -14.61
C ARG A 103 -9.71 0.26 -13.94
N VAL A 104 -10.48 -0.17 -12.95
CA VAL A 104 -10.25 -1.42 -12.22
C VAL A 104 -10.33 -2.62 -13.15
N VAL A 105 -11.38 -2.70 -13.96
CA VAL A 105 -11.56 -3.78 -14.94
C VAL A 105 -10.39 -3.78 -15.93
N LEU A 106 -10.01 -2.63 -16.47
CA LEU A 106 -8.90 -2.54 -17.42
C LEU A 106 -7.58 -2.98 -16.80
N MET A 107 -7.28 -2.49 -15.58
CA MET A 107 -6.05 -2.89 -14.85
C MET A 107 -6.05 -4.38 -14.53
N GLY A 108 -7.18 -4.93 -14.10
CA GLY A 108 -7.34 -6.36 -13.81
C GLY A 108 -7.09 -7.22 -15.04
N VAL A 109 -7.72 -6.88 -16.17
CA VAL A 109 -7.54 -7.58 -17.45
C VAL A 109 -6.08 -7.52 -17.90
N ILE A 110 -5.48 -6.34 -17.92
CA ILE A 110 -4.06 -6.18 -18.29
C ILE A 110 -3.17 -7.01 -17.34
N GLY A 111 -3.42 -6.97 -16.03
CA GLY A 111 -2.66 -7.74 -15.05
C GLY A 111 -2.74 -9.24 -15.28
N LEU A 112 -3.93 -9.74 -15.62
CA LEU A 112 -4.16 -11.14 -15.94
C LEU A 112 -3.37 -11.56 -17.18
N PHE A 113 -3.42 -10.76 -18.27
CA PHE A 113 -2.68 -11.04 -19.49
C PHE A 113 -1.17 -11.00 -19.27
N ILE A 114 -0.63 -9.97 -18.63
CA ILE A 114 0.81 -9.87 -18.37
C ILE A 114 1.27 -11.09 -17.57
N LYS A 115 0.55 -11.45 -16.52
CA LYS A 115 0.99 -12.50 -15.60
C LYS A 115 1.00 -13.88 -16.26
N ASN A 116 0.02 -14.18 -17.08
CA ASN A 116 -0.08 -15.50 -17.73
C ASN A 116 0.71 -15.56 -19.04
N GLY A 117 0.83 -14.46 -19.77
CA GLY A 117 1.62 -14.40 -21.01
C GLY A 117 3.12 -14.50 -20.79
N THR A 118 3.64 -13.96 -19.66
CA THR A 118 5.09 -13.97 -19.38
C THR A 118 5.59 -15.30 -18.81
N VAL A 119 4.72 -16.08 -18.15
CA VAL A 119 5.12 -17.32 -17.47
C VAL A 119 5.13 -18.52 -18.42
N ARG A 120 4.26 -18.54 -19.44
CA ARG A 120 4.06 -19.71 -20.30
C ARG A 120 4.47 -19.52 -21.75
N GLY A 121 4.92 -18.33 -22.14
CA GLY A 121 5.14 -18.00 -23.55
C GLY A 121 3.82 -17.86 -24.31
N PHE A 122 3.80 -17.00 -25.32
CA PHE A 122 2.60 -16.76 -26.15
C PHE A 122 2.26 -17.94 -27.11
N GLY A 123 3.03 -19.03 -27.08
CA GLY A 123 2.87 -20.19 -27.96
C GLY A 123 2.17 -21.40 -27.32
N GLU A 124 2.01 -21.44 -26.00
CA GLU A 124 1.28 -22.51 -25.34
C GLU A 124 -0.21 -22.17 -25.22
N SER A 125 -1.08 -23.16 -25.41
CA SER A 125 -2.53 -23.01 -25.34
C SER A 125 -2.92 -22.37 -24.00
N PHE A 126 -3.75 -21.33 -24.06
CA PHE A 126 -4.27 -20.61 -22.89
C PHE A 126 -5.21 -21.53 -22.10
N ASP A 127 -4.67 -22.26 -21.13
CA ASP A 127 -5.42 -23.21 -20.31
C ASP A 127 -6.06 -22.49 -19.12
N LEU A 128 -7.37 -22.32 -19.19
CA LEU A 128 -8.17 -21.69 -18.13
C LEU A 128 -8.14 -22.45 -16.81
N SER A 129 -7.87 -23.76 -16.83
CA SER A 129 -7.89 -24.60 -15.62
C SER A 129 -6.73 -24.32 -14.65
N VAL A 130 -5.67 -23.69 -15.16
CA VAL A 130 -4.46 -23.37 -14.42
C VAL A 130 -4.06 -21.87 -14.56
N LEU A 131 -5.00 -21.04 -14.99
CA LEU A 131 -4.82 -19.61 -15.13
C LEU A 131 -4.52 -18.98 -13.77
N ARG A 132 -3.36 -18.32 -13.63
CA ARG A 132 -3.06 -17.58 -12.41
C ARG A 132 -3.93 -16.32 -12.32
N LEU A 133 -4.84 -16.27 -11.35
CA LEU A 133 -5.75 -15.15 -11.14
C LEU A 133 -5.10 -13.98 -10.40
N PRO A 134 -4.30 -14.18 -9.33
CA PRO A 134 -3.63 -13.09 -8.65
C PRO A 134 -2.60 -12.39 -9.53
N SER A 135 -2.61 -11.06 -9.46
CA SER A 135 -1.62 -10.23 -10.14
C SER A 135 -1.39 -8.93 -9.38
N VAL A 136 -0.20 -8.36 -9.52
CA VAL A 136 0.14 -7.05 -8.92
C VAL A 136 -0.87 -5.98 -9.34
N LEU A 137 -1.20 -5.90 -10.63
CA LEU A 137 -2.17 -4.91 -11.14
C LEU A 137 -3.59 -5.18 -10.64
N GLY A 138 -4.00 -6.45 -10.50
CA GLY A 138 -5.29 -6.82 -9.91
C GLY A 138 -5.40 -6.36 -8.46
N ARG A 139 -4.36 -6.58 -7.67
CA ARG A 139 -4.27 -6.11 -6.29
C ARG A 139 -4.32 -4.58 -6.19
N LEU A 140 -3.54 -3.87 -7.01
CA LEU A 140 -3.55 -2.41 -7.06
C LEU A 140 -4.92 -1.87 -7.49
N ALA A 141 -5.59 -2.55 -8.44
CA ALA A 141 -6.93 -2.20 -8.90
C ALA A 141 -7.96 -2.35 -7.78
N GLY A 142 -7.91 -3.45 -7.02
CA GLY A 142 -8.79 -3.67 -5.86
C GLY A 142 -8.57 -2.62 -4.76
N ALA A 143 -7.33 -2.34 -4.40
CA ALA A 143 -6.98 -1.31 -3.42
C ALA A 143 -7.45 0.09 -3.87
N TYR A 144 -7.21 0.44 -5.13
CA TYR A 144 -7.73 1.68 -5.74
C TYR A 144 -9.25 1.75 -5.67
N LEU A 145 -9.96 0.65 -5.97
CA LEU A 145 -11.43 0.62 -5.93
C LEU A 145 -11.97 0.91 -4.54
N ILE A 146 -11.45 0.24 -3.51
CA ILE A 146 -11.88 0.46 -2.11
C ILE A 146 -11.73 1.93 -1.74
N VAL A 147 -10.54 2.51 -1.96
CA VAL A 147 -10.28 3.91 -1.61
C VAL A 147 -11.11 4.86 -2.47
N ALA A 148 -11.29 4.59 -3.77
CA ALA A 148 -12.12 5.39 -4.65
C ALA A 148 -13.59 5.41 -4.19
N LEU A 149 -14.13 4.27 -3.80
CA LEU A 149 -15.50 4.19 -3.26
C LEU A 149 -15.63 4.96 -1.95
N VAL A 150 -14.66 4.86 -1.04
CA VAL A 150 -14.63 5.65 0.18
C VAL A 150 -14.59 7.15 -0.14
N LEU A 151 -13.75 7.59 -1.07
CA LEU A 151 -13.65 9.01 -1.44
C LEU A 151 -14.90 9.55 -2.14
N ILE A 152 -15.64 8.72 -2.88
CA ILE A 152 -16.85 9.11 -3.63
C ILE A 152 -18.08 9.12 -2.72
N TRP A 153 -18.23 8.09 -1.88
CA TRP A 153 -19.47 7.86 -1.15
C TRP A 153 -19.44 8.33 0.30
N VAL A 154 -18.25 8.32 0.96
CA VAL A 154 -18.10 8.82 2.32
C VAL A 154 -17.88 10.33 2.29
N PRO A 155 -18.73 11.12 2.99
CA PRO A 155 -18.61 12.57 3.00
C PRO A 155 -17.29 13.02 3.64
N PRO A 156 -16.76 14.19 3.25
CA PRO A 156 -15.70 14.84 4.00
C PRO A 156 -16.23 15.33 5.35
N GLY A 157 -15.33 15.66 6.26
CA GLY A 157 -15.64 16.15 7.60
C GLY A 157 -15.25 15.17 8.70
N ALA A 158 -15.34 15.63 9.93
CA ALA A 158 -15.05 14.84 11.12
C ALA A 158 -16.33 14.27 11.76
N PRO A 159 -16.25 13.07 12.38
CA PRO A 159 -17.32 12.58 13.24
C PRO A 159 -17.53 13.55 14.41
N GLN A 160 -18.75 13.99 14.61
CA GLN A 160 -19.12 14.79 15.77
C GLN A 160 -19.57 13.84 16.87
N PHE A 161 -18.76 13.67 17.89
CA PHE A 161 -19.13 12.90 19.06
C PHE A 161 -19.87 13.81 20.04
N PRO A 162 -21.06 13.43 20.55
CA PRO A 162 -21.87 14.28 21.40
C PRO A 162 -21.25 14.63 22.76
N CYS A 163 -20.18 13.93 23.15
CA CYS A 163 -19.44 14.21 24.39
C CYS A 163 -18.40 15.34 24.29
N CYS A 164 -18.13 15.86 23.10
CA CYS A 164 -17.21 16.99 22.92
C CYS A 164 -17.94 18.11 22.20
N PRO A 165 -18.41 19.17 22.91
CA PRO A 165 -19.05 20.31 22.26
C PRO A 165 -18.10 20.92 21.23
N SER A 166 -18.60 21.12 20.02
CA SER A 166 -17.88 21.75 18.93
C SER A 166 -17.34 23.11 19.40
N ARG A 167 -16.03 23.18 19.55
CA ARG A 167 -15.35 24.42 19.91
C ARG A 167 -15.48 25.36 18.72
N GLU A 168 -16.34 26.39 18.85
CA GLU A 168 -16.41 27.48 17.90
C GLU A 168 -14.99 28.04 17.64
N PRO A 169 -14.64 28.40 16.41
CA PRO A 169 -13.36 28.99 16.11
C PRO A 169 -13.30 30.38 16.76
N SER A 170 -12.77 30.44 17.98
CA SER A 170 -12.50 31.73 18.64
C SER A 170 -11.43 32.48 17.84
N THR A 171 -11.79 33.63 17.30
CA THR A 171 -10.96 34.56 16.53
C THR A 171 -9.84 35.24 17.33
N SER A 172 -9.50 34.75 18.50
CA SER A 172 -8.50 35.35 19.38
C SER A 172 -7.67 34.29 20.07
N SER A 173 -6.53 33.95 19.48
CA SER A 173 -5.26 33.75 20.22
C SER A 173 -4.07 33.45 19.30
N ARG A 174 -3.29 34.46 19.03
CA ARG A 174 -1.86 34.27 18.74
C ARG A 174 -1.27 33.49 19.92
N GLY A 175 -0.76 32.27 19.68
CA GLY A 175 0.16 31.62 20.63
C GLY A 175 -0.25 30.28 21.23
N ARG A 176 -1.08 29.45 20.55
CA ARG A 176 -1.24 28.06 20.97
C ARG A 176 -0.88 27.13 19.83
N TRP A 177 0.21 26.39 19.99
CA TRP A 177 0.67 25.30 19.11
C TRP A 177 -0.31 24.11 19.20
N THR A 178 -1.56 24.32 18.83
CA THR A 178 -2.43 23.19 18.54
C THR A 178 -2.03 22.72 17.15
N ALA A 179 -1.34 21.61 17.09
CA ALA A 179 -1.06 20.91 15.84
C ALA A 179 -2.40 20.49 15.24
N SER A 180 -3.08 21.39 14.53
CA SER A 180 -4.24 21.03 13.72
C SER A 180 -3.73 20.22 12.54
N VAL A 181 -4.23 19.00 12.40
CA VAL A 181 -3.91 18.07 11.30
C VAL A 181 -5.12 18.07 10.36
N PRO A 182 -5.30 19.15 9.56
CA PRO A 182 -6.52 19.32 8.76
C PRO A 182 -6.70 18.20 7.74
N GLU A 183 -5.62 17.59 7.26
CA GLU A 183 -5.68 16.42 6.37
C GLU A 183 -6.39 15.22 7.01
N VAL A 184 -6.39 15.12 8.35
CA VAL A 184 -7.11 14.08 9.09
C VAL A 184 -8.52 14.57 9.47
N THR A 185 -8.64 15.77 10.02
CA THR A 185 -9.93 16.28 10.50
C THR A 185 -10.92 16.56 9.37
N ASP A 186 -10.45 17.11 8.25
CA ASP A 186 -11.32 17.38 7.08
C ASP A 186 -11.77 16.08 6.38
N HIS A 187 -11.17 14.96 6.71
CA HIS A 187 -11.48 13.64 6.13
C HIS A 187 -11.75 12.57 7.19
N GLY A 188 -12.15 12.95 8.40
CA GLY A 188 -12.30 12.06 9.53
C GLY A 188 -13.21 10.85 9.29
N TRP A 189 -14.36 11.04 8.60
CA TRP A 189 -15.24 9.94 8.22
C TRP A 189 -14.57 8.95 7.26
N ARG A 190 -13.72 9.44 6.36
CA ARG A 190 -12.96 8.62 5.42
C ARG A 190 -11.86 7.84 6.13
N HIS A 191 -11.19 8.46 7.12
CA HIS A 191 -10.24 7.76 7.99
C HIS A 191 -10.93 6.66 8.78
N LEU A 192 -12.12 6.94 9.34
CA LEU A 192 -12.91 5.92 10.05
C LEU A 192 -13.29 4.76 9.12
N ALA A 193 -13.74 5.03 7.89
CA ALA A 193 -14.09 3.97 6.93
C ALA A 193 -12.88 3.07 6.61
N ILE A 194 -11.70 3.66 6.35
CA ILE A 194 -10.48 2.89 6.10
C ILE A 194 -10.00 2.19 7.36
N PHE A 195 -10.14 2.79 8.53
CA PHE A 195 -9.86 2.14 9.80
C PHE A 195 -10.73 0.88 9.99
N CYS A 196 -12.03 0.95 9.66
CA CYS A 196 -12.90 -0.23 9.68
C CYS A 196 -12.43 -1.32 8.72
N VAL A 197 -12.05 -0.97 7.48
CA VAL A 197 -11.50 -1.93 6.50
C VAL A 197 -10.22 -2.57 7.03
N THR A 198 -9.33 -1.76 7.61
CA THR A 198 -8.08 -2.24 8.22
C THR A 198 -8.34 -3.13 9.43
N SER A 199 -9.34 -2.78 10.25
CA SER A 199 -9.74 -3.58 11.41
C SER A 199 -10.26 -4.96 10.99
N VAL A 200 -11.01 -5.03 9.89
CA VAL A 200 -11.43 -6.33 9.32
C VAL A 200 -10.21 -7.17 8.97
N TYR A 201 -9.20 -6.58 8.29
CA TYR A 201 -7.96 -7.29 7.99
C TYR A 201 -7.28 -7.81 9.27
N VAL A 202 -7.14 -6.96 10.30
CA VAL A 202 -6.52 -7.34 11.59
C VAL A 202 -7.29 -8.46 12.28
N VAL A 203 -8.60 -8.31 12.39
CA VAL A 203 -9.45 -9.33 13.05
C VAL A 203 -9.34 -10.67 12.34
N LEU A 204 -9.47 -10.69 11.03
CA LEU A 204 -9.39 -11.93 10.25
C LEU A 204 -8.00 -12.57 10.34
N THR A 205 -6.93 -11.76 10.30
CA THR A 205 -5.56 -12.27 10.33
C THR A 205 -5.16 -12.83 11.70
N PHE A 206 -5.55 -12.15 12.79
CA PHE A 206 -5.01 -12.46 14.11
C PHE A 206 -5.95 -13.24 15.03
N PHE A 207 -7.25 -13.22 14.78
CA PHE A 207 -8.24 -13.80 15.71
C PHE A 207 -9.05 -14.95 15.11
N ILE A 208 -9.06 -15.12 13.78
CA ILE A 208 -9.80 -16.23 13.18
C ILE A 208 -8.88 -17.46 13.09
N PRO A 209 -9.30 -18.58 13.69
CA PRO A 209 -8.55 -19.82 13.62
C PRO A 209 -8.60 -20.41 12.20
N VAL A 210 -7.45 -20.91 11.76
CA VAL A 210 -7.30 -21.64 10.49
C VAL A 210 -7.14 -23.13 10.82
N PRO A 211 -7.89 -24.03 10.17
CA PRO A 211 -7.78 -25.46 10.44
C PRO A 211 -6.33 -25.96 10.26
N GLY A 212 -5.78 -26.60 11.28
CA GLY A 212 -4.43 -27.16 11.27
C GLY A 212 -3.29 -26.14 11.43
N CYS A 213 -3.61 -24.86 11.65
CA CYS A 213 -2.60 -23.81 11.80
C CYS A 213 -2.75 -23.04 13.11
N PRO A 214 -1.65 -22.53 13.70
CA PRO A 214 -1.75 -21.65 14.85
C PRO A 214 -2.52 -20.36 14.51
N THR A 215 -3.38 -19.90 15.42
CA THR A 215 -4.13 -18.65 15.24
C THR A 215 -3.15 -17.46 15.21
N GLY A 216 -3.35 -16.56 14.24
CA GLY A 216 -2.47 -15.40 14.09
C GLY A 216 -1.09 -15.73 13.49
N TYR A 217 -0.92 -16.92 12.92
CA TYR A 217 0.33 -17.30 12.29
C TYR A 217 0.62 -16.45 11.04
N LEU A 218 1.84 -15.93 10.95
CA LEU A 218 2.28 -15.05 9.88
C LEU A 218 3.53 -15.56 9.14
N GLY A 219 3.95 -16.77 9.47
CA GLY A 219 5.20 -17.34 8.99
C GLY A 219 5.10 -17.98 7.59
N PRO A 220 6.23 -18.50 7.10
CA PRO A 220 6.35 -19.04 5.73
C PRO A 220 5.68 -20.40 5.52
N GLY A 221 5.46 -21.20 6.51
CA GLY A 221 5.04 -22.60 6.31
C GLY A 221 6.11 -23.44 5.59
N GLY A 222 5.76 -24.64 5.13
CA GLY A 222 6.68 -25.51 4.40
C GLY A 222 7.37 -26.56 5.25
N THR A 223 8.39 -27.26 4.70
CA THR A 223 9.04 -28.40 5.32
C THR A 223 10.19 -28.03 6.27
N ASP A 224 10.77 -26.84 6.10
CA ASP A 224 11.91 -26.39 6.86
C ASP A 224 11.54 -25.12 7.66
N CYS A 225 11.04 -25.32 8.86
CA CYS A 225 11.05 -24.28 9.86
C CYS A 225 12.50 -24.16 10.37
N GLY A 226 13.27 -23.23 9.81
CA GLY A 226 14.65 -23.04 10.24
C GLY A 226 14.73 -22.70 11.74
N ALA A 227 15.75 -23.20 12.43
CA ALA A 227 16.01 -23.00 13.86
C ALA A 227 16.16 -21.53 14.31
N GLN A 228 15.99 -20.57 13.41
CA GLN A 228 16.18 -19.13 13.66
C GLN A 228 14.99 -18.29 13.15
N SER A 229 13.79 -18.86 13.13
CA SER A 229 12.61 -18.08 12.77
C SER A 229 12.35 -16.98 13.80
N PRO A 230 12.19 -15.70 13.39
CA PRO A 230 11.83 -14.61 14.32
C PRO A 230 10.44 -14.81 14.96
N TRP A 231 9.70 -15.81 14.52
CA TRP A 231 8.37 -16.22 15.02
C TRP A 231 8.43 -17.15 16.23
N GLY A 232 9.64 -17.35 16.78
CA GLY A 232 9.91 -18.15 17.97
C GLY A 232 10.23 -19.61 17.63
N ASP A 233 11.34 -20.08 18.14
CA ASP A 233 11.81 -21.47 18.06
C ASP A 233 10.76 -22.49 18.55
N HIS A 234 9.79 -22.03 19.34
CA HIS A 234 8.75 -22.86 19.92
C HIS A 234 7.64 -23.29 18.95
N ALA A 235 7.36 -22.49 17.91
CA ALA A 235 6.30 -22.81 16.96
C ALA A 235 6.75 -23.84 15.91
N CYS A 236 8.03 -23.81 15.53
CA CYS A 236 8.56 -24.69 14.50
C CYS A 236 9.22 -25.95 15.08
N GLY A 237 10.03 -25.84 16.13
CA GLY A 237 10.77 -26.96 16.71
C GLY A 237 9.89 -28.04 17.37
N ALA A 238 8.73 -27.65 17.92
CA ALA A 238 7.80 -28.58 18.56
C ALA A 238 6.84 -29.27 17.59
N LEU A 239 6.67 -28.72 16.38
CA LEU A 239 5.66 -29.16 15.41
C LEU A 239 6.25 -29.86 14.17
N CYS A 240 7.56 -29.80 13.96
CA CYS A 240 8.26 -30.48 12.89
C CYS A 240 9.16 -31.57 13.43
N ASN A 241 8.89 -32.81 13.10
CA ASN A 241 9.77 -33.92 13.42
C ASN A 241 10.90 -33.95 12.38
N HIS A 242 12.13 -33.60 12.77
CA HIS A 242 13.29 -33.45 11.87
C HIS A 242 13.74 -34.74 11.14
N THR A 243 13.13 -35.88 11.44
CA THR A 243 13.59 -37.17 10.91
C THR A 243 12.93 -37.61 9.60
N THR A 244 11.79 -37.02 9.19
CA THR A 244 11.06 -37.49 7.99
C THR A 244 10.57 -36.40 7.04
N GLY A 245 10.90 -35.13 7.26
CA GLY A 245 10.66 -34.04 6.28
C GLY A 245 9.20 -33.79 5.80
N ASP A 246 8.36 -34.79 5.89
CA ASP A 246 6.98 -34.77 5.36
C ASP A 246 5.89 -34.48 6.40
N ASP A 247 6.21 -34.59 7.70
CA ASP A 247 5.21 -34.46 8.78
C ASP A 247 5.27 -33.11 9.50
N CYS A 248 5.61 -32.03 8.81
CA CYS A 248 5.56 -30.71 9.43
C CYS A 248 4.14 -30.18 9.51
N ALA A 249 3.63 -30.01 10.74
CA ALA A 249 2.27 -29.50 10.99
C ALA A 249 2.01 -28.12 10.38
N LEU A 250 3.06 -27.33 10.14
CA LEU A 250 2.95 -25.99 9.55
C LEU A 250 3.10 -25.97 8.01
N ARG A 251 3.23 -27.15 7.37
CA ARG A 251 3.46 -27.25 5.92
C ARG A 251 2.48 -26.44 5.09
N HIS A 252 1.21 -26.43 5.43
CA HIS A 252 0.13 -25.77 4.72
C HIS A 252 -0.31 -24.44 5.33
N CYS A 253 0.46 -23.91 6.29
CA CYS A 253 0.12 -22.72 7.07
C CYS A 253 0.72 -21.42 6.52
N THR A 254 1.29 -21.43 5.32
CA THR A 254 1.94 -20.24 4.73
C THR A 254 1.02 -19.00 4.82
N ALA A 255 1.50 -17.93 5.48
CA ALA A 255 0.77 -16.69 5.73
C ALA A 255 -0.54 -16.86 6.53
N GLY A 256 -0.72 -17.97 7.25
CA GLY A 256 -1.87 -18.20 8.11
C GLY A 256 -3.21 -17.97 7.43
N PHE A 257 -4.06 -17.09 8.00
CA PHE A 257 -5.39 -16.80 7.46
C PHE A 257 -5.35 -16.26 6.03
N MET A 258 -4.39 -15.42 5.68
CA MET A 258 -4.27 -14.84 4.33
C MET A 258 -4.09 -15.94 3.29
N GLY A 259 -3.14 -16.85 3.48
CA GLY A 259 -2.90 -17.95 2.54
C GLY A 259 -4.06 -18.92 2.48
N TRP A 260 -4.67 -19.24 3.62
CA TRP A 260 -5.87 -20.10 3.69
C TRP A 260 -7.06 -19.50 2.94
N PHE A 261 -7.31 -18.19 3.13
CA PHE A 261 -8.40 -17.48 2.46
C PHE A 261 -8.20 -17.47 0.94
N ASP A 262 -7.02 -17.07 0.47
CA ASP A 262 -6.71 -16.97 -0.96
C ASP A 262 -6.81 -18.35 -1.64
N LYS A 263 -6.32 -19.40 -0.98
CA LYS A 263 -6.44 -20.78 -1.43
C LYS A 263 -7.91 -21.25 -1.49
N THR A 264 -8.71 -20.91 -0.49
CA THR A 264 -10.11 -21.31 -0.42
C THR A 264 -10.95 -20.59 -1.49
N MET A 265 -10.65 -19.30 -1.74
CA MET A 265 -11.36 -18.48 -2.71
C MET A 265 -11.02 -18.82 -4.16
N LEU A 266 -9.76 -19.08 -4.45
CA LEU A 266 -9.27 -19.22 -5.83
C LEU A 266 -8.98 -20.67 -6.23
N GLY A 267 -8.74 -21.53 -5.26
CA GLY A 267 -8.21 -22.87 -5.50
C GLY A 267 -6.71 -22.89 -5.77
N THR A 268 -6.06 -23.99 -5.43
CA THR A 268 -4.59 -24.14 -5.50
C THR A 268 -4.04 -24.00 -6.92
N ARG A 269 -4.80 -24.41 -7.93
CA ARG A 269 -4.38 -24.35 -9.35
C ARG A 269 -4.26 -22.94 -9.90
N HIS A 270 -4.93 -21.98 -9.29
CA HIS A 270 -4.96 -20.56 -9.71
C HIS A 270 -3.99 -19.67 -8.95
N LEU A 271 -3.27 -20.22 -7.97
CA LEU A 271 -2.19 -19.56 -7.24
C LEU A 271 -0.85 -19.74 -7.95
N THR A 272 0.21 -19.16 -7.42
CA THR A 272 1.56 -19.34 -7.93
C THR A 272 1.93 -20.82 -7.90
N ALA A 273 2.31 -21.38 -9.06
CA ALA A 273 2.81 -22.74 -9.13
C ALA A 273 4.13 -22.87 -8.35
N GLN A 274 4.34 -24.01 -7.70
CA GLN A 274 5.59 -24.35 -7.04
C GLN A 274 6.77 -24.11 -8.00
N GLY A 275 7.80 -23.39 -7.55
CA GLY A 275 9.05 -23.23 -8.27
C GLY A 275 9.06 -22.26 -9.44
N SER A 276 8.05 -21.45 -9.66
CA SER A 276 8.17 -20.37 -10.64
C SER A 276 9.19 -19.34 -10.17
N HIS A 277 10.23 -19.15 -10.96
CA HIS A 277 11.29 -18.17 -10.74
C HIS A 277 10.71 -16.79 -10.38
N GLY A 278 11.09 -16.25 -9.25
CA GLY A 278 10.57 -14.99 -8.70
C GLY A 278 9.58 -15.15 -7.54
N SER A 279 9.28 -16.35 -7.11
CA SER A 279 8.60 -16.63 -5.85
C SER A 279 9.52 -16.24 -4.70
N MET A 280 9.00 -15.48 -3.73
CA MET A 280 9.73 -15.11 -2.51
C MET A 280 9.92 -16.27 -1.55
N CYS A 281 9.44 -17.44 -1.92
CA CYS A 281 9.64 -18.68 -1.25
C CYS A 281 10.92 -19.31 -1.80
N THR A 282 11.97 -19.24 -1.03
CA THR A 282 13.26 -19.87 -1.36
C THR A 282 13.12 -21.39 -1.29
N ASP A 283 14.06 -22.13 -1.94
CA ASP A 283 14.14 -23.58 -1.85
C ASP A 283 14.18 -24.08 -0.39
N LYS A 284 14.64 -23.24 0.54
CA LYS A 284 14.69 -23.48 1.98
C LYS A 284 13.29 -23.59 2.62
N TYR A 285 12.32 -22.79 2.17
CA TYR A 285 10.99 -22.73 2.83
C TYR A 285 9.88 -23.43 2.07
N LYS A 286 10.12 -23.83 0.80
CA LYS A 286 9.18 -24.57 -0.06
C LYS A 286 7.72 -24.17 0.19
N CYS A 287 7.45 -22.84 0.17
CA CYS A 287 6.10 -22.31 0.36
C CYS A 287 5.12 -23.02 -0.54
N ILE A 288 4.06 -23.54 0.06
CA ILE A 288 3.09 -24.34 -0.65
C ILE A 288 1.80 -23.53 -0.78
N GLU A 289 1.29 -23.44 -2.00
CA GLU A 289 -0.05 -22.93 -2.30
C GLU A 289 -0.30 -21.49 -1.80
N PHE A 290 0.68 -20.61 -1.98
CA PHE A 290 0.58 -19.20 -1.60
C PHE A 290 0.86 -18.28 -2.80
N ASP A 291 0.16 -17.16 -2.86
CA ASP A 291 0.43 -16.08 -3.81
C ASP A 291 0.47 -14.75 -3.06
N ASP A 292 1.60 -14.06 -3.16
CA ASP A 292 1.82 -12.75 -2.54
C ASP A 292 0.88 -11.66 -3.07
N ASN A 293 0.24 -11.89 -4.22
CA ASN A 293 -0.72 -10.98 -4.84
C ASN A 293 -2.17 -11.43 -4.68
N GLY A 294 -2.45 -12.33 -3.74
CA GLY A 294 -3.78 -12.84 -3.46
C GLY A 294 -4.80 -11.75 -3.08
N PRO A 295 -6.10 -12.06 -3.24
CA PRO A 295 -7.18 -11.09 -3.02
C PRO A 295 -7.25 -10.56 -1.59
N PHE A 296 -6.87 -11.35 -0.58
CA PHE A 296 -6.87 -10.86 0.80
C PHE A 296 -5.90 -9.68 1.01
N GLY A 297 -4.76 -9.67 0.31
CA GLY A 297 -3.79 -8.59 0.33
C GLY A 297 -4.30 -7.24 -0.20
N VAL A 298 -5.48 -7.19 -0.81
CA VAL A 298 -6.14 -5.95 -1.24
C VAL A 298 -6.48 -5.06 -0.04
N LEU A 299 -6.85 -5.63 1.11
CA LEU A 299 -7.24 -4.88 2.31
C LEU A 299 -6.08 -4.02 2.86
N PRO A 300 -4.91 -4.58 3.20
CA PRO A 300 -3.79 -3.78 3.65
C PRO A 300 -3.23 -2.88 2.54
N SER A 301 -3.36 -3.26 1.26
CA SER A 301 -2.99 -2.38 0.16
C SER A 301 -3.91 -1.16 0.04
N ALA A 302 -5.20 -1.28 0.36
CA ALA A 302 -6.12 -0.13 0.42
C ALA A 302 -5.73 0.84 1.55
N PHE A 303 -5.34 0.33 2.72
CA PHE A 303 -4.76 1.14 3.78
C PHE A 303 -3.52 1.90 3.28
N HIS A 304 -2.60 1.23 2.59
CA HIS A 304 -1.39 1.84 2.04
C HIS A 304 -1.70 2.94 1.01
N VAL A 305 -2.63 2.70 0.08
CA VAL A 305 -3.12 3.74 -0.86
C VAL A 305 -3.67 4.94 -0.10
N PHE A 306 -4.42 4.71 0.98
CA PHE A 306 -5.00 5.79 1.77
C PHE A 306 -3.96 6.59 2.56
N LEU A 307 -2.86 5.98 3.00
CA LEU A 307 -1.72 6.70 3.57
C LEU A 307 -1.13 7.69 2.56
N GLY A 308 -0.93 7.26 1.31
CA GLY A 308 -0.48 8.13 0.23
C GLY A 308 -1.46 9.29 -0.03
N PHE A 309 -2.77 9.04 0.03
CA PHE A 309 -3.80 10.07 -0.05
C PHE A 309 -3.64 11.08 1.10
N THR A 310 -3.53 10.64 2.33
CA THR A 310 -3.42 11.51 3.52
C THR A 310 -2.18 12.39 3.47
N VAL A 311 -1.03 11.82 3.17
CA VAL A 311 0.24 12.56 3.07
C VAL A 311 0.19 13.60 1.94
N CYS A 312 -0.34 13.24 0.78
CA CYS A 312 -0.47 14.20 -0.31
C CYS A 312 -1.47 15.31 0.01
N ARG A 313 -2.52 15.05 0.81
CA ARG A 313 -3.40 16.09 1.33
C ARG A 313 -2.65 17.06 2.24
N ALA A 314 -1.78 16.57 3.12
CA ALA A 314 -0.93 17.41 3.95
C ALA A 314 -0.03 18.32 3.09
N LEU A 315 0.55 17.79 2.01
CA LEU A 315 1.37 18.54 1.07
C LEU A 315 0.57 19.63 0.36
N VAL A 316 -0.61 19.30 -0.16
CA VAL A 316 -1.45 20.23 -0.95
C VAL A 316 -2.09 21.31 -0.08
N GLN A 317 -2.44 21.01 1.17
CA GLN A 317 -3.04 21.96 2.12
C GLN A 317 -2.03 22.94 2.72
N SER A 318 -0.73 22.63 2.67
CA SER A 318 0.31 23.52 3.19
C SER A 318 0.50 24.76 2.31
N ALA A 319 0.44 25.93 2.91
CA ALA A 319 0.49 27.19 2.18
C ALA A 319 1.92 27.61 1.79
N THR A 320 2.90 27.35 2.66
CA THR A 320 4.29 27.82 2.49
C THR A 320 5.27 26.68 2.32
N PRO A 321 6.37 26.88 1.61
CA PRO A 321 7.41 25.87 1.45
C PRO A 321 7.93 25.27 2.77
N PRO A 322 8.29 26.06 3.80
CA PRO A 322 8.76 25.47 5.06
C PRO A 322 7.68 24.68 5.80
N GLU A 323 6.41 25.05 5.68
CA GLU A 323 5.32 24.28 6.24
C GLU A 323 5.18 22.93 5.55
N LYS A 324 5.28 22.88 4.21
CA LYS A 324 5.27 21.63 3.44
C LYS A 324 6.36 20.68 3.92
N ILE A 325 7.61 21.17 3.99
CA ILE A 325 8.74 20.37 4.45
C ILE A 325 8.50 19.85 5.87
N ARG A 326 8.14 20.73 6.80
CA ARG A 326 7.91 20.35 8.19
C ARG A 326 6.81 19.26 8.32
N ARG A 327 5.69 19.42 7.60
CA ARG A 327 4.59 18.45 7.63
C ARG A 327 4.99 17.13 7.00
N MET A 328 5.70 17.16 5.88
CA MET A 328 6.20 15.94 5.23
C MET A 328 7.20 15.20 6.13
N LEU A 329 8.13 15.92 6.78
CA LEU A 329 9.06 15.30 7.74
C LEU A 329 8.33 14.72 8.95
N ALA A 330 7.31 15.40 9.47
CA ALA A 330 6.50 14.91 10.58
C ALA A 330 5.74 13.63 10.18
N TRP A 331 5.04 13.62 9.03
CA TRP A 331 4.35 12.43 8.54
C TRP A 331 5.32 11.28 8.24
N GLY A 332 6.43 11.55 7.55
CA GLY A 332 7.46 10.55 7.28
C GLY A 332 8.01 9.94 8.57
N GLY A 333 8.32 10.77 9.57
CA GLY A 333 8.80 10.32 10.88
C GLY A 333 7.78 9.49 11.64
N VAL A 334 6.51 9.95 11.73
CA VAL A 334 5.44 9.24 12.44
C VAL A 334 5.16 7.87 11.78
N LEU A 335 5.03 7.84 10.45
CA LEU A 335 4.76 6.60 9.73
C LEU A 335 5.91 5.60 9.86
N SER A 336 7.15 6.05 9.68
CA SER A 336 8.32 5.19 9.83
C SER A 336 8.46 4.66 11.26
N ALA A 337 8.32 5.53 12.26
CA ALA A 337 8.40 5.13 13.65
C ALA A 337 7.30 4.12 14.02
N ALA A 338 6.05 4.36 13.59
CA ALA A 338 4.94 3.43 13.83
C ALA A 338 5.20 2.05 13.21
N GLY A 339 5.71 1.99 11.96
CA GLY A 339 6.05 0.73 11.31
C GLY A 339 7.15 -0.02 12.05
N ILE A 340 8.24 0.65 12.43
CA ILE A 340 9.34 0.06 13.18
C ILE A 340 8.88 -0.42 14.56
N LEU A 341 8.10 0.39 15.27
CA LEU A 341 7.64 0.02 16.62
C LEU A 341 6.76 -1.23 16.61
N LEU A 342 5.85 -1.37 15.62
CA LEU A 342 5.06 -2.58 15.47
C LEU A 342 5.92 -3.83 15.26
N ASP A 343 7.01 -3.70 14.53
CA ASP A 343 7.96 -4.78 14.27
C ASP A 343 8.83 -5.09 15.50
N VAL A 344 9.46 -4.06 16.09
CA VAL A 344 10.37 -4.21 17.23
C VAL A 344 9.67 -4.79 18.46
N PHE A 345 8.42 -4.40 18.70
CA PHE A 345 7.62 -4.98 19.79
C PHE A 345 6.99 -6.33 19.43
N GLY A 346 7.28 -6.90 18.27
CA GLY A 346 6.77 -8.21 17.86
C GLY A 346 5.25 -8.26 17.66
N VAL A 347 4.60 -7.10 17.47
CA VAL A 347 3.14 -7.04 17.26
C VAL A 347 2.76 -7.41 15.84
N ILE A 348 3.40 -6.79 14.85
CA ILE A 348 3.22 -7.07 13.43
C ILE A 348 4.58 -6.90 12.75
N PRO A 349 5.18 -7.96 12.23
CA PRO A 349 6.49 -7.87 11.57
C PRO A 349 6.40 -7.11 10.25
N ILE A 350 7.50 -6.50 9.85
CA ILE A 350 7.65 -5.92 8.54
C ILE A 350 7.80 -7.07 7.52
N SER A 351 6.74 -7.39 6.82
CA SER A 351 6.73 -8.45 5.80
C SER A 351 6.12 -7.95 4.49
N LYS A 352 6.93 -7.96 3.44
CA LYS A 352 6.48 -7.67 2.08
C LYS A 352 5.53 -8.74 1.56
N ASN A 353 5.83 -10.01 1.83
CA ASN A 353 5.07 -11.15 1.32
C ASN A 353 3.61 -11.09 1.75
N MET A 354 3.35 -10.63 2.96
CA MET A 354 2.02 -10.44 3.51
C MET A 354 1.47 -9.03 3.33
N TRP A 355 2.30 -8.09 2.88
CA TRP A 355 1.95 -6.67 2.84
C TRP A 355 1.46 -6.17 4.20
N SER A 356 2.20 -6.52 5.25
CA SER A 356 1.80 -6.24 6.63
C SER A 356 1.58 -4.74 6.88
N LEU A 357 0.81 -4.40 7.92
CA LEU A 357 0.56 -2.99 8.27
C LEU A 357 1.84 -2.25 8.65
N SER A 358 2.76 -2.91 9.34
CA SER A 358 4.08 -2.38 9.67
C SER A 358 4.89 -2.05 8.41
N TYR A 359 4.86 -2.95 7.40
CA TYR A 359 5.46 -2.72 6.10
C TYR A 359 4.82 -1.54 5.36
N CYS A 360 3.48 -1.43 5.36
CA CYS A 360 2.76 -0.31 4.75
C CYS A 360 3.15 1.03 5.39
N LEU A 361 3.24 1.07 6.72
CA LEU A 361 3.62 2.27 7.47
C LEU A 361 5.07 2.65 7.20
N TRP A 362 6.00 1.71 7.33
CA TRP A 362 7.42 1.92 7.09
C TRP A 362 7.69 2.45 5.67
N THR A 363 7.19 1.75 4.66
CA THR A 363 7.42 2.12 3.25
C THR A 363 6.71 3.40 2.85
N SER A 364 5.54 3.72 3.44
CA SER A 364 4.90 5.02 3.27
C SER A 364 5.73 6.17 3.88
N GLY A 365 6.37 5.92 5.04
CA GLY A 365 7.29 6.88 5.64
C GLY A 365 8.48 7.17 4.73
N VAL A 366 9.13 6.13 4.20
CA VAL A 366 10.23 6.26 3.23
C VAL A 366 9.77 6.99 1.96
N ALA A 367 8.62 6.62 1.39
CA ALA A 367 8.06 7.30 0.21
C ALA A 367 7.78 8.78 0.50
N THR A 368 7.37 9.12 1.73
CA THR A 368 7.13 10.50 2.17
C THR A 368 8.42 11.30 2.24
N PHE A 369 9.50 10.73 2.76
CA PHE A 369 10.81 11.39 2.77
C PHE A 369 11.36 11.62 1.36
N LEU A 370 11.24 10.63 0.47
CA LEU A 370 11.62 10.77 -0.94
C LEU A 370 10.78 11.84 -1.64
N LEU A 371 9.46 11.87 -1.39
CA LEU A 371 8.59 12.91 -1.94
C LEU A 371 8.98 14.30 -1.41
N CYS A 372 9.31 14.42 -0.13
CA CYS A 372 9.79 15.67 0.47
C CYS A 372 11.07 16.17 -0.24
N LEU A 373 12.05 15.29 -0.42
CA LEU A 373 13.29 15.60 -1.11
C LEU A 373 13.04 16.11 -2.53
N LEU A 374 12.24 15.37 -3.31
CA LEU A 374 11.89 15.75 -4.68
C LEU A 374 11.06 17.04 -4.75
N CYS A 375 10.25 17.35 -3.73
CA CYS A 375 9.53 18.62 -3.66
C CYS A 375 10.47 19.81 -3.43
N VAL A 376 11.54 19.66 -2.65
CA VAL A 376 12.54 20.72 -2.43
C VAL A 376 13.24 21.07 -3.74
N ASP A 377 13.66 20.08 -4.51
CA ASP A 377 14.36 20.27 -5.78
C ASP A 377 13.46 20.88 -6.86
N THR A 378 12.16 20.61 -6.83
CA THR A 378 11.21 21.15 -7.85
C THR A 378 10.62 22.52 -7.49
N MET A 379 10.81 23.03 -6.28
CA MET A 379 10.33 24.36 -5.87
C MET A 379 10.84 25.53 -6.73
N PRO A 380 12.10 25.57 -7.22
CA PRO A 380 12.56 26.66 -8.10
C PRO A 380 11.83 26.72 -9.43
N CYS A 381 11.36 25.59 -9.97
CA CYS A 381 10.63 25.55 -11.24
C CYS A 381 9.24 26.21 -11.18
N ILE A 382 8.60 26.22 -10.00
CA ILE A 382 7.26 26.79 -9.84
C ILE A 382 7.31 28.32 -9.73
N THR A 383 8.36 28.87 -9.12
CA THR A 383 8.56 30.33 -8.98
C THR A 383 8.93 31.01 -10.28
N THR A 384 9.58 30.34 -11.21
CA THR A 384 9.97 30.90 -12.52
C THR A 384 8.78 31.01 -13.48
N GLN A 385 7.72 30.23 -13.33
CA GLN A 385 6.53 30.35 -14.18
C GLN A 385 5.56 31.44 -13.72
N THR A 386 5.53 31.79 -12.44
CA THR A 386 4.65 32.86 -11.93
C THR A 386 5.18 34.27 -12.21
N ASN A 387 6.46 34.42 -12.55
CA ASN A 387 7.07 35.71 -12.91
C ASN A 387 7.07 36.00 -14.44
N LYS A 388 6.46 35.12 -15.25
CA LYS A 388 6.37 35.30 -16.73
C LYS A 388 4.95 35.59 -17.23
N ASN A 389 3.99 35.84 -16.34
CA ASN A 389 2.63 36.23 -16.74
C ASN A 389 2.30 37.64 -16.18
#